data_c8962b65e03d206ff5bdcf0cbf32eca6
#
_entry.id   c8962b65e03d206ff5bdcf0cbf32eca6
#
_cell.length_a   1.000
_cell.length_b   1.000
_cell.length_c   1.000
_cell.angle_alpha   90.00
_cell.angle_beta   90.00
_cell.angle_gamma   90.00
#
_symmetry.space_group_name_H-M   'P 1'
#
loop_
_entity.id
_entity.type
_entity.pdbx_description
1 polymer ?
#
loop_
_entity_poly.entity_id
_entity_poly.type
_entity_poly.pdbx_seq_one_letter_code
_entity_poly.pdbx_strand_id
1 'polypeptide(L)'
;MKMPKKTNRFCPYCKKKTEQKIKLVGSGAKKNSLSRGSKIRAKLRGKNRGIGNLGRYSKPAVSKFKRKTKTTKKAKILYICSVCSKGKDKKKGIRASKVVQE
;
A
#
# COMPACT_ATOMS: atom_id res chain seq x y z
N MET A 1 12.65 -1.62 12.65
CA MET A 1 11.67 -1.30 13.71
C MET A 1 10.87 -2.55 14.01
N LYS A 2 10.87 -3.01 15.24
CA LYS A 2 10.09 -4.16 15.70
C LYS A 2 8.70 -3.70 16.13
N MET A 3 7.68 -4.49 15.83
CA MET A 3 6.29 -4.22 16.20
C MET A 3 5.58 -5.49 16.62
N PRO A 4 4.74 -5.47 17.67
CA PRO A 4 3.95 -6.62 18.07
C PRO A 4 2.89 -6.94 17.02
N LYS A 5 2.45 -8.18 16.95
CA LYS A 5 1.34 -8.60 16.08
C LYS A 5 -0.03 -8.13 16.58
N LYS A 6 -0.16 -7.98 17.89
CA LYS A 6 -1.42 -7.58 18.54
C LYS A 6 -1.16 -6.47 19.57
N THR A 7 -2.14 -5.65 19.83
CA THR A 7 -2.08 -4.58 20.83
C THR A 7 -3.47 -4.23 21.35
N ASN A 8 -3.57 -3.82 22.61
CA ASN A 8 -4.82 -3.33 23.17
C ASN A 8 -4.97 -1.84 22.91
N ARG A 9 -6.00 -1.44 22.18
CA ARG A 9 -6.28 -0.07 21.82
C ARG A 9 -7.78 0.23 21.89
N PHE A 10 -8.10 1.51 22.08
CA PHE A 10 -9.48 1.98 21.99
C PHE A 10 -10.01 1.86 20.57
N CYS A 11 -11.13 1.15 20.42
CA CYS A 11 -11.87 1.03 19.18
C CYS A 11 -13.00 2.07 19.14
N PRO A 12 -13.01 3.02 18.19
CA PRO A 12 -14.05 4.05 18.14
C PRO A 12 -15.44 3.49 17.76
N TYR A 13 -15.47 2.35 17.10
CA TYR A 13 -16.72 1.69 16.71
C TYR A 13 -17.33 0.90 17.84
N CYS A 14 -16.52 0.20 18.62
CA CYS A 14 -16.97 -0.55 19.81
C CYS A 14 -17.05 0.32 21.07
N LYS A 15 -16.49 1.55 21.04
CA LYS A 15 -16.40 2.51 22.17
C LYS A 15 -15.72 1.93 23.43
N LYS A 16 -14.86 0.93 23.27
CA LYS A 16 -14.14 0.27 24.36
C LYS A 16 -12.72 -0.12 23.95
N LYS A 17 -11.85 -0.40 24.91
CA LYS A 17 -10.54 -0.99 24.67
C LYS A 17 -10.71 -2.44 24.19
N THR A 18 -10.15 -2.78 23.06
CA THR A 18 -10.20 -4.12 22.46
C THR A 18 -8.82 -4.53 21.98
N GLU A 19 -8.59 -5.83 21.93
CA GLU A 19 -7.43 -6.38 21.26
C GLU A 19 -7.52 -6.07 19.75
N GLN A 20 -6.44 -5.53 19.19
CA GLN A 20 -6.39 -5.19 17.78
C GLN A 20 -5.18 -5.85 17.12
N LYS A 21 -5.43 -6.51 16.00
CA LYS A 21 -4.39 -7.11 15.17
C LYS A 21 -3.73 -6.01 14.33
N ILE A 22 -2.40 -6.00 14.32
CA ILE A 22 -1.62 -5.06 13.52
C ILE A 22 -1.32 -5.70 12.17
N LYS A 23 -1.71 -5.03 11.09
CA LYS A 23 -1.42 -5.43 9.71
C LYS A 23 -0.56 -4.38 9.01
N LEU A 24 0.55 -4.80 8.43
CA LEU A 24 1.34 -3.96 7.54
C LEU A 24 0.69 -3.95 6.16
N VAL A 25 0.39 -2.76 5.66
CA VAL A 25 -0.21 -2.58 4.34
C VAL A 25 0.90 -2.25 3.34
N GLY A 26 1.03 -3.06 2.30
CA GLY A 26 1.97 -2.80 1.22
C GLY A 26 1.64 -1.49 0.49
N SER A 27 2.67 -0.78 0.06
CA SER A 27 2.52 0.39 -0.80
C SER A 27 2.32 -0.06 -2.25
N GLY A 28 1.28 0.42 -2.89
CA GLY A 28 1.07 0.25 -4.31
C GLY A 28 -0.26 -0.43 -4.62
N ALA A 29 -1.23 0.36 -5.06
CA ALA A 29 -2.36 -0.16 -5.80
C ALA A 29 -1.86 -0.62 -7.17
N LYS A 30 -2.02 -1.90 -7.48
CA LYS A 30 -1.83 -2.39 -8.85
C LYS A 30 -2.87 -1.74 -9.74
N LYS A 31 -2.46 -1.24 -10.91
CA LYS A 31 -3.40 -0.73 -11.90
C LYS A 31 -4.30 -1.87 -12.37
N ASN A 32 -5.58 -1.67 -12.23
CA ASN A 32 -6.61 -2.61 -12.70
C ASN A 32 -7.11 -2.23 -14.09
N SER A 33 -8.06 -3.00 -14.62
CA SER A 33 -8.65 -2.78 -15.94
C SER A 33 -9.36 -1.44 -16.13
N LEU A 34 -9.76 -0.77 -15.04
CA LEU A 34 -10.41 0.53 -15.07
C LEU A 34 -9.44 1.71 -15.06
N SER A 35 -8.18 1.48 -14.65
CA SER A 35 -7.20 2.56 -14.52
C SER A 35 -6.58 2.94 -15.86
N ARG A 36 -6.49 4.25 -16.13
CA ARG A 36 -5.75 4.77 -17.30
C ARG A 36 -4.27 4.36 -17.24
N GLY A 37 -3.72 3.94 -18.37
CA GLY A 37 -2.34 3.44 -18.45
C GLY A 37 -2.13 2.03 -17.89
N SER A 38 -3.22 1.30 -17.58
CA SER A 38 -3.17 -0.11 -17.24
C SER A 38 -2.91 -0.97 -18.47
N LYS A 39 -1.94 -1.87 -18.40
CA LYS A 39 -1.67 -2.86 -19.47
C LYS A 39 -2.85 -3.82 -19.65
N ILE A 40 -3.54 -4.17 -18.57
CA ILE A 40 -4.72 -5.03 -18.60
C ILE A 40 -5.83 -4.35 -19.39
N ARG A 41 -6.10 -3.08 -19.10
CA ARG A 41 -7.10 -2.28 -19.84
C ARG A 41 -6.75 -2.17 -21.33
N ALA A 42 -5.49 -1.88 -21.66
CA ALA A 42 -5.04 -1.78 -23.03
C ALA A 42 -5.22 -3.12 -23.79
N LYS A 43 -4.90 -4.25 -23.15
CA LYS A 43 -5.10 -5.60 -23.70
C LYS A 43 -6.59 -5.89 -23.96
N LEU A 44 -7.44 -5.65 -22.99
CA LEU A 44 -8.89 -5.87 -23.10
C LEU A 44 -9.54 -5.02 -24.22
N ARG A 45 -8.99 -3.83 -24.46
CA ARG A 45 -9.46 -2.93 -25.54
C ARG A 45 -8.77 -3.14 -26.88
N GLY A 46 -7.95 -4.19 -27.03
CA GLY A 46 -7.19 -4.47 -28.24
C GLY A 46 -6.09 -3.44 -28.57
N LYS A 47 -5.69 -2.59 -27.61
CA LYS A 47 -4.73 -1.49 -27.80
C LYS A 47 -3.39 -1.73 -27.09
N ASN A 48 -3.01 -2.98 -26.95
CA ASN A 48 -1.72 -3.35 -26.34
C ASN A 48 -0.53 -3.32 -27.30
N ARG A 49 -0.75 -2.99 -28.54
CA ARG A 49 0.31 -2.88 -29.56
C ARG A 49 1.29 -1.76 -29.18
N GLY A 50 2.58 -2.01 -29.34
CA GLY A 50 3.63 -1.05 -28.99
C GLY A 50 3.77 -0.81 -27.48
N ILE A 51 3.57 -1.84 -26.66
CA ILE A 51 3.78 -1.76 -25.21
C ILE A 51 5.24 -1.36 -24.90
N GLY A 52 5.42 -0.53 -23.89
CA GLY A 52 6.70 0.08 -23.54
C GLY A 52 6.68 1.57 -23.91
N ASN A 53 7.69 2.05 -24.57
CA ASN A 53 7.77 3.46 -24.99
C ASN A 53 6.92 3.78 -26.23
N LEU A 54 6.55 2.78 -27.00
CA LEU A 54 5.83 2.93 -28.27
C LEU A 54 4.30 2.78 -28.14
N GLY A 55 3.81 2.37 -26.99
CA GLY A 55 2.38 2.22 -26.76
C GLY A 55 1.66 3.57 -26.58
N ARG A 56 0.44 3.69 -27.10
CA ARG A 56 -0.35 4.93 -27.06
C ARG A 56 -0.55 5.51 -25.63
N TYR A 57 -0.63 4.63 -24.63
CA TYR A 57 -0.79 5.01 -23.22
C TYR A 57 0.39 4.59 -22.35
N SER A 58 1.51 4.20 -22.96
CA SER A 58 2.72 3.89 -22.22
C SER A 58 3.38 5.16 -21.72
N LYS A 59 4.05 5.06 -20.59
CA LYS A 59 4.88 6.15 -20.07
C LYS A 59 6.32 5.91 -20.54
N PRO A 60 7.06 6.98 -20.88
CA PRO A 60 8.47 6.84 -21.22
C PRO A 60 9.24 6.23 -20.05
N ALA A 61 10.32 5.52 -20.36
CA ALA A 61 11.21 4.94 -19.38
C ALA A 61 11.80 6.02 -18.47
N VAL A 62 11.81 5.78 -17.16
CA VAL A 62 12.37 6.72 -16.20
C VAL A 62 13.86 6.48 -16.08
N SER A 63 14.66 7.28 -16.78
CA SER A 63 16.12 7.17 -16.79
C SER A 63 16.82 7.63 -15.50
N LYS A 64 16.12 8.37 -14.64
CA LYS A 64 16.71 9.05 -13.46
C LYS A 64 16.12 8.56 -12.12
N PHE A 65 15.79 7.28 -12.01
CA PHE A 65 15.21 6.69 -10.81
C PHE A 65 16.06 6.88 -9.55
N LYS A 66 17.37 6.79 -9.69
CA LYS A 66 18.31 6.81 -8.54
C LYS A 66 18.35 8.14 -7.81
N ARG A 67 17.97 9.25 -8.42
CA ARG A 67 18.06 10.60 -7.80
C ARG A 67 17.08 10.82 -6.64
N LYS A 68 15.99 10.05 -6.56
CA LYS A 68 14.94 10.22 -5.54
C LYS A 68 14.72 8.96 -4.70
N THR A 69 15.63 8.01 -4.78
CA THR A 69 15.51 6.77 -4.00
C THR A 69 15.84 7.04 -2.53
N LYS A 70 14.90 6.75 -1.66
CA LYS A 70 15.08 6.85 -0.21
C LYS A 70 15.29 5.46 0.37
N THR A 71 16.26 5.33 1.29
CA THR A 71 16.55 4.09 2.00
C THR A 71 15.48 3.73 3.03
N THR A 72 14.72 4.74 3.51
CA THR A 72 13.67 4.58 4.50
C THR A 72 12.29 4.88 3.90
N LYS A 73 11.28 4.14 4.36
CA LYS A 73 9.87 4.32 3.96
C LYS A 73 9.01 4.52 5.20
N LYS A 74 7.91 5.26 5.06
CA LYS A 74 6.87 5.31 6.10
C LYS A 74 6.04 4.03 6.02
N ALA A 75 6.11 3.20 7.06
CA ALA A 75 5.29 1.99 7.13
C ALA A 75 3.81 2.37 7.31
N LYS A 76 2.95 1.85 6.46
CA LYS A 76 1.51 1.99 6.59
C LYS A 76 0.98 0.86 7.45
N ILE A 77 0.42 1.22 8.60
CA ILE A 77 -0.02 0.29 9.64
C ILE A 77 -1.53 0.39 9.79
N LEU A 78 -2.20 -0.74 9.71
CA LEU A 78 -3.63 -0.89 9.91
C LEU A 78 -3.88 -1.67 11.21
N TYR A 79 -4.71 -1.13 12.08
CA TYR A 79 -5.19 -1.78 13.30
C TYR A 79 -6.58 -2.35 13.04
N ILE A 80 -6.74 -3.65 13.18
CA ILE A 80 -8.00 -4.37 12.94
C ILE A 80 -8.53 -4.82 14.29
N CYS A 81 -9.73 -4.36 14.67
CA CYS A 81 -10.38 -4.76 15.90
C CYS A 81 -10.79 -6.25 15.84
N SER A 82 -10.58 -7.00 16.94
CA SER A 82 -11.00 -8.40 17.05
C SER A 82 -12.51 -8.58 17.16
N VAL A 83 -13.22 -7.57 17.69
CA VAL A 83 -14.67 -7.64 17.95
C VAL A 83 -15.50 -7.22 16.74
N CYS A 84 -15.24 -6.04 16.18
CA CYS A 84 -16.05 -5.51 15.07
C CYS A 84 -15.39 -5.68 13.70
N SER A 85 -14.19 -6.26 13.61
CA SER A 85 -13.40 -6.48 12.39
C SER A 85 -13.11 -5.22 11.57
N LYS A 86 -13.43 -4.03 12.08
CA LYS A 86 -13.17 -2.75 11.41
C LYS A 86 -11.71 -2.35 11.59
N GLY A 87 -11.11 -1.86 10.50
CA GLY A 87 -9.73 -1.42 10.48
C GLY A 87 -9.59 0.10 10.62
N LYS A 88 -8.55 0.55 11.31
CA LYS A 88 -8.18 1.96 11.43
C LYS A 88 -6.70 2.17 11.12
N ASP A 89 -6.41 3.13 10.27
CA ASP A 89 -5.04 3.51 9.92
C ASP A 89 -4.35 4.26 11.07
N LYS A 90 -3.04 4.12 11.18
CA LYS A 90 -2.22 4.96 12.03
C LYS A 90 -2.11 6.36 11.42
N LYS A 91 -2.49 7.41 12.17
CA LYS A 91 -2.48 8.80 11.67
C LYS A 91 -1.09 9.32 11.27
N LYS A 92 -0.06 8.99 12.05
CA LYS A 92 1.33 9.42 11.78
C LYS A 92 2.21 8.20 11.51
N GLY A 93 2.87 8.15 10.35
CA GLY A 93 3.83 7.11 10.01
C GLY A 93 5.23 7.45 10.55
N ILE A 94 5.94 6.45 11.04
CA ILE A 94 7.35 6.54 11.42
C ILE A 94 8.18 6.00 10.26
N ARG A 95 9.27 6.68 9.91
CA ARG A 95 10.20 6.20 8.90
C ARG A 95 11.05 5.06 9.45
N ALA A 96 11.14 3.98 8.70
CA ALA A 96 12.00 2.85 9.02
C ALA A 96 12.57 2.23 7.74
N SER A 97 13.74 1.65 7.80
CA SER A 97 14.31 0.86 6.71
C SER A 97 13.57 -0.47 6.56
N LYS A 98 13.32 -1.14 7.68
CA LYS A 98 12.58 -2.41 7.74
C LYS A 98 11.66 -2.43 8.95
N VAL A 99 10.48 -2.99 8.79
CA VAL A 99 9.53 -3.27 9.88
C VAL A 99 9.38 -4.78 9.99
N VAL A 100 9.62 -5.30 11.19
CA VAL A 100 9.47 -6.73 11.53
C VAL A 100 8.35 -6.84 12.55
N GLN A 101 7.47 -7.81 12.39
CA GLN A 101 6.43 -8.16 13.36
C GLN A 101 6.87 -9.37 14.18
N GLU A 102 6.82 -9.20 15.49
CA GLU A 102 7.08 -10.26 16.47
C GLU A 102 5.79 -10.81 17.08
#